data_c6abb73ee9bbf1bd9875a7062ec13e5d
#
_entry.id   c6abb73ee9bbf1bd9875a7062ec13e5d
#
_cell.length_a   1.000
_cell.length_b   1.000
_cell.length_c   1.000
_cell.angle_alpha   90.00
_cell.angle_beta   90.00
_cell.angle_gamma   90.00
#
_symmetry.space_group_name_H-M   'P 1'
#
loop_
_entity.id
_entity.type
_entity.pdbx_description
1 polymer ?
#
loop_
_entity_poly.entity_id
_entity_poly.type
_entity_poly.pdbx_seq_one_letter_code
_entity_poly.pdbx_strand_id
1 'polypeptide(L)'
;MAKDIPWMSERYSELTNQNLQWDPPTLESASEAECIVDGQRMIMLSANNYLNLTTHPKVVAAMVDATKRYGAGSGSVRALSGTMDIHLEAEAKVAEFKGVEASLIYSSGYTANVGLIPTLVRGKDDVIISDELNHGSIIDGVRLTKASRAVYPHNDMGALDQVLRDHSKSERKLIITDGVFSMDGDKAPLDVITALAEEHEAMVFVDDCHGEGVLGDGGRGIVDHFDLQGRVDFEIGSFSKALGVQGGIVAGSEQMRTHALNHSRSWLLSGSQPPGVAAAQKAAIEVLMEEPEHHARLWENTDRFRKEMESLGFDLGMSSTPIIPVMCGESGTAKALAESLKSAGVLASAIVFPMVARDGARVRN
;
A
#
# COMPACT_ATOMS: atom_id res chain seq x y z
N MET A 1 -10.32 17.09 -34.61
CA MET A 1 -10.76 17.64 -33.31
C MET A 1 -11.40 16.49 -32.54
N ALA A 2 -11.11 16.36 -31.22
CA ALA A 2 -11.78 15.37 -30.37
C ALA A 2 -13.28 15.70 -30.25
N LYS A 3 -14.13 14.67 -30.15
CA LYS A 3 -15.56 14.82 -29.94
C LYS A 3 -15.81 15.39 -28.54
N ASP A 4 -16.55 16.49 -28.46
CA ASP A 4 -17.02 17.00 -27.18
C ASP A 4 -18.01 16.02 -26.51
N ILE A 5 -17.88 15.84 -25.20
CA ILE A 5 -18.77 15.02 -24.37
C ILE A 5 -19.34 15.93 -23.27
N PRO A 6 -20.54 16.52 -23.51
CA PRO A 6 -21.06 17.58 -22.65
C PRO A 6 -21.09 17.26 -21.14
N TRP A 7 -21.55 16.05 -20.75
CA TRP A 7 -21.62 15.66 -19.35
C TRP A 7 -20.26 15.62 -18.64
N MET A 8 -19.15 15.34 -19.36
CA MET A 8 -17.80 15.39 -18.79
C MET A 8 -17.39 16.83 -18.49
N SER A 9 -17.71 17.76 -19.37
CA SER A 9 -17.43 19.20 -19.18
C SER A 9 -18.25 19.77 -18.04
N GLU A 10 -19.52 19.39 -17.92
CA GLU A 10 -20.39 19.74 -16.78
C GLU A 10 -19.82 19.22 -15.47
N ARG A 11 -19.45 17.91 -15.43
CA ARG A 11 -18.86 17.29 -14.23
C ARG A 11 -17.54 17.94 -13.83
N TYR A 12 -16.68 18.27 -14.78
CA TYR A 12 -15.43 18.98 -14.50
C TYR A 12 -15.69 20.36 -13.90
N SER A 13 -16.67 21.09 -14.43
CA SER A 13 -17.09 22.40 -13.90
C SER A 13 -17.59 22.28 -12.46
N GLU A 14 -18.37 21.26 -12.14
CA GLU A 14 -18.82 20.99 -10.76
C GLU A 14 -17.65 20.76 -9.81
N LEU A 15 -16.67 19.93 -10.21
CA LEU A 15 -15.47 19.65 -9.41
C LEU A 15 -14.66 20.92 -9.17
N THR A 16 -14.48 21.74 -10.22
CA THR A 16 -13.74 23.02 -10.14
C THR A 16 -14.43 24.02 -9.23
N ASN A 17 -15.77 24.16 -9.33
CA ASN A 17 -16.56 25.04 -8.48
C ASN A 17 -16.52 24.63 -6.98
N GLN A 18 -16.29 23.35 -6.69
CA GLN A 18 -16.18 22.80 -5.34
C GLN A 18 -14.72 22.71 -4.86
N ASN A 19 -13.73 23.13 -5.65
CA ASN A 19 -12.30 22.92 -5.39
C ASN A 19 -11.94 21.44 -5.10
N LEU A 20 -12.57 20.52 -5.82
CA LEU A 20 -12.34 19.07 -5.70
C LEU A 20 -11.58 18.46 -6.89
N GLN A 21 -11.23 19.28 -7.91
CA GLN A 21 -10.41 18.81 -9.01
C GLN A 21 -8.99 18.47 -8.54
N TRP A 22 -8.42 17.47 -9.16
CA TRP A 22 -7.01 17.14 -9.01
C TRP A 22 -6.17 17.94 -10.00
N ASP A 23 -5.14 18.59 -9.49
CA ASP A 23 -4.08 19.25 -10.24
C ASP A 23 -2.74 18.79 -9.65
N PRO A 24 -2.24 17.61 -10.07
CA PRO A 24 -1.04 17.03 -9.47
C PRO A 24 0.19 17.86 -9.84
N PRO A 25 1.07 18.18 -8.87
CA PRO A 25 2.31 18.88 -9.14
C PRO A 25 3.25 18.04 -10.00
N THR A 26 4.08 18.69 -10.82
CA THR A 26 5.05 18.01 -11.68
C THR A 26 6.37 17.85 -10.96
N LEU A 27 6.79 16.60 -10.74
CA LEU A 27 8.13 16.29 -10.24
C LEU A 27 9.12 16.29 -11.42
N GLU A 28 10.09 17.22 -11.39
CA GLU A 28 11.06 17.46 -12.47
C GLU A 28 12.47 16.95 -12.14
N SER A 29 12.62 16.26 -11.02
CA SER A 29 13.84 15.59 -10.58
C SER A 29 13.57 14.17 -10.11
N ALA A 30 14.57 13.47 -9.61
CA ALA A 30 14.36 12.24 -8.88
C ALA A 30 13.50 12.48 -7.62
N SER A 31 12.77 11.42 -7.19
CA SER A 31 12.01 11.45 -5.94
C SER A 31 12.96 11.20 -4.77
N GLU A 32 13.47 12.25 -4.20
CA GLU A 32 14.39 12.25 -3.05
C GLU A 32 13.89 13.20 -1.97
N ALA A 33 14.60 13.28 -0.84
CA ALA A 33 14.26 14.20 0.26
C ALA A 33 14.21 15.67 -0.19
N GLU A 34 15.04 16.04 -1.16
CA GLU A 34 14.99 17.32 -1.86
C GLU A 34 14.74 17.08 -3.35
N CYS A 35 13.79 17.76 -3.92
CA CYS A 35 13.39 17.58 -5.31
C CYS A 35 13.02 18.93 -5.98
N ILE A 36 12.85 18.90 -7.30
CA ILE A 36 12.31 20.02 -8.08
C ILE A 36 10.87 19.70 -8.41
N VAL A 37 9.96 20.57 -7.97
CA VAL A 37 8.52 20.45 -8.19
C VAL A 37 8.01 21.78 -8.76
N ASP A 38 7.36 21.74 -9.92
CA ASP A 38 6.85 22.92 -10.62
C ASP A 38 7.93 24.03 -10.74
N GLY A 39 9.17 23.62 -11.10
CA GLY A 39 10.33 24.52 -11.25
C GLY A 39 10.95 25.01 -9.94
N GLN A 40 10.51 24.57 -8.78
CA GLN A 40 11.00 25.02 -7.48
C GLN A 40 11.66 23.87 -6.69
N ARG A 41 12.78 24.19 -6.00
CA ARG A 41 13.42 23.23 -5.07
C ARG A 41 12.59 23.14 -3.79
N MET A 42 12.23 21.93 -3.41
CA MET A 42 11.38 21.66 -2.24
C MET A 42 11.92 20.50 -1.41
N ILE A 43 11.65 20.54 -0.11
CA ILE A 43 11.76 19.39 0.78
C ILE A 43 10.50 18.54 0.59
N MET A 44 10.69 17.25 0.29
CA MET A 44 9.61 16.31 -0.02
C MET A 44 9.14 15.60 1.25
N LEU A 45 7.94 15.92 1.73
CA LEU A 45 7.26 15.20 2.82
C LEU A 45 6.00 14.45 2.35
N SER A 46 5.65 14.52 1.06
CA SER A 46 4.46 13.86 0.50
C SER A 46 4.73 12.51 -0.16
N ALA A 47 6.01 12.13 -0.35
CA ALA A 47 6.34 10.89 -1.04
C ALA A 47 6.16 9.68 -0.14
N ASN A 48 5.75 8.54 -0.75
CA ASN A 48 5.75 7.24 -0.07
C ASN A 48 7.11 6.50 -0.15
N ASN A 49 8.15 7.15 -0.66
CA ASN A 49 9.51 6.61 -0.82
C ASN A 49 10.25 6.60 0.54
N TYR A 50 9.69 5.94 1.55
CA TYR A 50 10.09 6.03 2.95
C TYR A 50 11.58 5.76 3.21
N LEU A 51 12.19 4.82 2.48
CA LEU A 51 13.61 4.46 2.61
C LEU A 51 14.51 5.18 1.60
N ASN A 52 13.94 6.01 0.73
CA ASN A 52 14.66 6.72 -0.34
C ASN A 52 15.43 5.78 -1.29
N LEU A 53 14.86 4.64 -1.66
CA LEU A 53 15.52 3.65 -2.50
C LEU A 53 15.33 3.88 -4.01
N THR A 54 14.48 4.82 -4.43
CA THR A 54 14.25 5.11 -5.87
C THR A 54 15.50 5.47 -6.65
N THR A 55 16.48 6.06 -6.00
CA THR A 55 17.77 6.48 -6.60
C THR A 55 18.96 5.65 -6.11
N HIS A 56 18.71 4.58 -5.35
CA HIS A 56 19.78 3.77 -4.81
C HIS A 56 20.61 3.15 -5.94
N PRO A 57 21.98 3.28 -5.93
CA PRO A 57 22.83 2.86 -7.05
C PRO A 57 22.68 1.38 -7.44
N LYS A 58 22.56 0.46 -6.48
CA LYS A 58 22.35 -0.96 -6.73
C LYS A 58 21.02 -1.21 -7.44
N VAL A 59 19.94 -0.54 -7.01
CA VAL A 59 18.60 -0.68 -7.59
C VAL A 59 18.56 -0.17 -9.03
N VAL A 60 19.13 1.03 -9.26
CA VAL A 60 19.22 1.62 -10.60
C VAL A 60 20.09 0.79 -11.53
N ALA A 61 21.25 0.32 -11.06
CA ALA A 61 22.14 -0.53 -11.86
C ALA A 61 21.47 -1.84 -12.27
N ALA A 62 20.79 -2.53 -11.34
CA ALA A 62 20.07 -3.77 -11.63
C ALA A 62 18.99 -3.56 -12.71
N MET A 63 18.22 -2.46 -12.63
CA MET A 63 17.22 -2.11 -13.65
C MET A 63 17.86 -1.92 -15.02
N VAL A 64 18.94 -1.15 -15.09
CA VAL A 64 19.64 -0.83 -16.35
C VAL A 64 20.23 -2.10 -17.00
N ASP A 65 20.89 -2.93 -16.21
CA ASP A 65 21.56 -4.12 -16.71
C ASP A 65 20.57 -5.19 -17.18
N ALA A 66 19.47 -5.41 -16.44
CA ALA A 66 18.42 -6.30 -16.88
C ALA A 66 17.71 -5.77 -18.16
N THR A 67 17.49 -4.46 -18.26
CA THR A 67 16.94 -3.87 -19.49
C THR A 67 17.85 -4.07 -20.69
N LYS A 68 19.18 -3.94 -20.53
CA LYS A 68 20.15 -4.23 -21.60
C LYS A 68 20.14 -5.70 -21.99
N ARG A 69 20.00 -6.62 -21.03
CA ARG A 69 20.04 -8.07 -21.26
C ARG A 69 18.75 -8.61 -21.89
N TYR A 70 17.59 -8.19 -21.40
CA TYR A 70 16.29 -8.78 -21.73
C TYR A 70 15.41 -7.90 -22.62
N GLY A 71 15.76 -6.64 -22.81
CA GLY A 71 14.93 -5.64 -23.50
C GLY A 71 13.94 -4.92 -22.59
N ALA A 72 13.10 -4.09 -23.18
CA ALA A 72 12.18 -3.19 -22.46
C ALA A 72 10.94 -3.90 -21.85
N GLY A 73 10.65 -5.12 -22.27
CA GLY A 73 9.49 -5.87 -21.77
C GLY A 73 9.51 -7.32 -22.24
N SER A 74 8.60 -8.14 -21.70
CA SER A 74 8.48 -9.56 -22.04
C SER A 74 7.67 -9.83 -23.32
N GLY A 75 6.91 -8.85 -23.80
CA GLY A 75 6.01 -8.99 -24.96
C GLY A 75 4.80 -9.92 -24.75
N SER A 76 4.54 -10.37 -23.52
CA SER A 76 3.47 -11.31 -23.21
C SER A 76 2.95 -11.17 -21.77
N VAL A 77 1.89 -11.91 -21.44
CA VAL A 77 1.43 -12.11 -20.06
C VAL A 77 2.21 -13.22 -19.39
N ARG A 78 2.31 -13.18 -18.05
CA ARG A 78 3.06 -14.16 -17.25
C ARG A 78 2.64 -15.61 -17.52
N ALA A 79 1.34 -15.85 -17.69
CA ALA A 79 0.77 -17.18 -17.89
C ALA A 79 1.08 -17.83 -19.24
N LEU A 80 1.53 -17.06 -20.22
CA LEU A 80 1.88 -17.60 -21.56
C LEU A 80 3.40 -17.67 -21.73
N SER A 81 4.01 -16.62 -22.24
CA SER A 81 5.45 -16.56 -22.53
C SER A 81 6.15 -15.36 -21.89
N GLY A 82 5.49 -14.66 -20.98
CA GLY A 82 6.01 -13.45 -20.32
C GLY A 82 6.69 -13.69 -18.99
N THR A 83 6.78 -14.94 -18.50
CA THR A 83 7.55 -15.28 -17.31
C THR A 83 9.02 -15.46 -17.68
N MET A 84 9.87 -14.59 -17.17
CA MET A 84 11.32 -14.64 -17.31
C MET A 84 11.96 -15.14 -16.00
N ASP A 85 13.19 -15.65 -16.06
CA ASP A 85 13.96 -16.09 -14.88
C ASP A 85 14.04 -14.99 -13.80
N ILE A 86 14.30 -13.75 -14.20
CA ILE A 86 14.39 -12.61 -13.28
C ILE A 86 13.09 -12.33 -12.49
N HIS A 87 11.91 -12.66 -13.06
CA HIS A 87 10.65 -12.57 -12.31
C HIS A 87 10.59 -13.60 -11.18
N LEU A 88 11.02 -14.83 -11.46
CA LEU A 88 11.04 -15.92 -10.47
C LEU A 88 12.08 -15.65 -9.38
N GLU A 89 13.25 -15.08 -9.76
CA GLU A 89 14.27 -14.67 -8.81
C GLU A 89 13.76 -13.56 -7.87
N ALA A 90 13.01 -12.58 -8.38
CA ALA A 90 12.42 -11.51 -7.56
C ALA A 90 11.35 -12.08 -6.60
N GLU A 91 10.48 -12.98 -7.08
CA GLU A 91 9.49 -13.68 -6.25
C GLU A 91 10.18 -14.50 -5.15
N ALA A 92 11.21 -15.27 -5.48
CA ALA A 92 11.97 -16.05 -4.50
C ALA A 92 12.64 -15.16 -3.44
N LYS A 93 13.18 -13.99 -3.85
CA LYS A 93 13.80 -13.03 -2.91
C LYS A 93 12.78 -12.40 -1.96
N VAL A 94 11.56 -12.11 -2.41
CA VAL A 94 10.47 -11.67 -1.54
C VAL A 94 10.11 -12.76 -0.52
N ALA A 95 9.96 -14.01 -0.95
CA ALA A 95 9.62 -15.12 -0.05
C ALA A 95 10.71 -15.33 1.02
N GLU A 96 11.99 -15.24 0.63
CA GLU A 96 13.14 -15.28 1.55
C GLU A 96 13.08 -14.14 2.57
N PHE A 97 12.86 -12.91 2.11
CA PHE A 97 12.79 -11.72 2.97
C PHE A 97 11.65 -11.78 3.97
N LYS A 98 10.45 -12.19 3.51
CA LYS A 98 9.26 -12.31 4.35
C LYS A 98 9.28 -13.55 5.25
N GLY A 99 10.18 -14.51 5.01
CA GLY A 99 10.22 -15.78 5.75
C GLY A 99 9.01 -16.67 5.48
N VAL A 100 8.46 -16.65 4.26
CA VAL A 100 7.29 -17.43 3.83
C VAL A 100 7.66 -18.47 2.78
N GLU A 101 6.74 -19.43 2.50
CA GLU A 101 6.99 -20.50 1.53
C GLU A 101 7.10 -19.96 0.09
N ALA A 102 6.28 -18.98 -0.25
CA ALA A 102 6.18 -18.47 -1.62
C ALA A 102 5.70 -17.04 -1.69
N SER A 103 5.99 -16.40 -2.82
CA SER A 103 5.39 -15.12 -3.18
C SER A 103 5.00 -15.06 -4.65
N LEU A 104 4.20 -14.06 -4.99
CA LEU A 104 3.80 -13.75 -6.36
C LEU A 104 3.82 -12.23 -6.54
N ILE A 105 4.40 -11.75 -7.65
CA ILE A 105 4.51 -10.32 -7.93
C ILE A 105 3.46 -9.88 -8.94
N TYR A 106 2.77 -8.79 -8.61
CA TYR A 106 1.76 -8.08 -9.41
C TYR A 106 2.27 -6.72 -9.88
N SER A 107 1.58 -6.11 -10.83
CA SER A 107 1.94 -4.77 -11.34
C SER A 107 1.82 -3.66 -10.29
N SER A 108 1.01 -3.85 -9.26
CA SER A 108 0.84 -2.93 -8.12
C SER A 108 0.11 -3.63 -6.98
N GLY A 109 0.15 -3.07 -5.75
CA GLY A 109 -0.69 -3.52 -4.64
C GLY A 109 -2.19 -3.44 -4.97
N TYR A 110 -2.61 -2.39 -5.70
CA TYR A 110 -3.99 -2.28 -6.20
C TYR A 110 -4.39 -3.51 -7.03
N THR A 111 -3.56 -3.92 -8.00
CA THR A 111 -3.86 -5.09 -8.86
C THR A 111 -3.76 -6.40 -8.09
N ALA A 112 -2.96 -6.49 -7.03
CA ALA A 112 -2.94 -7.63 -6.13
C ALA A 112 -4.28 -7.77 -5.40
N ASN A 113 -4.78 -6.71 -4.78
CA ASN A 113 -6.06 -6.70 -4.07
C ASN A 113 -7.24 -7.05 -4.99
N VAL A 114 -7.43 -6.33 -6.10
CA VAL A 114 -8.56 -6.57 -7.02
C VAL A 114 -8.44 -7.93 -7.74
N GLY A 115 -7.27 -8.50 -7.80
CA GLY A 115 -7.03 -9.80 -8.42
C GLY A 115 -7.22 -10.99 -7.48
N LEU A 116 -6.77 -10.86 -6.22
CA LEU A 116 -6.77 -11.97 -5.27
C LEU A 116 -8.07 -12.06 -4.49
N ILE A 117 -8.56 -10.96 -3.90
CA ILE A 117 -9.77 -10.94 -3.05
C ILE A 117 -10.95 -11.70 -3.70
N PRO A 118 -11.30 -11.46 -5.00
CA PRO A 118 -12.44 -12.14 -5.61
C PRO A 118 -12.27 -13.66 -5.76
N THR A 119 -11.06 -14.18 -5.61
CA THR A 119 -10.77 -15.59 -5.76
C THR A 119 -10.90 -16.39 -4.46
N LEU A 120 -10.91 -15.70 -3.30
CA LEU A 120 -10.88 -16.30 -1.97
C LEU A 120 -12.27 -16.67 -1.46
N VAL A 121 -13.31 -16.12 -2.06
CA VAL A 121 -14.72 -16.36 -1.73
C VAL A 121 -15.48 -16.86 -2.95
N ARG A 122 -16.54 -17.66 -2.73
CA ARG A 122 -17.32 -18.31 -3.81
C ARG A 122 -18.65 -17.62 -4.11
N GLY A 123 -19.34 -17.15 -3.09
CA GLY A 123 -20.68 -16.61 -3.28
C GLY A 123 -21.31 -16.04 -2.02
N LYS A 124 -22.62 -15.92 -2.03
CA LYS A 124 -23.40 -15.25 -0.97
C LYS A 124 -23.40 -15.97 0.39
N ASP A 125 -23.00 -17.24 0.40
CA ASP A 125 -22.91 -18.05 1.63
C ASP A 125 -21.55 -17.83 2.35
N ASP A 126 -20.62 -17.13 1.70
CA ASP A 126 -19.39 -16.61 2.28
C ASP A 126 -19.56 -15.15 2.74
N VAL A 127 -18.72 -14.72 3.67
CA VAL A 127 -18.69 -13.33 4.14
C VAL A 127 -17.28 -12.74 4.07
N ILE A 128 -17.19 -11.49 3.63
CA ILE A 128 -15.99 -10.66 3.77
C ILE A 128 -16.29 -9.64 4.87
N ILE A 129 -15.40 -9.57 5.86
CA ILE A 129 -15.49 -8.70 7.04
C ILE A 129 -14.34 -7.70 6.92
N SER A 130 -14.66 -6.44 6.73
CA SER A 130 -13.72 -5.37 6.37
C SER A 130 -13.68 -4.28 7.43
N ASP A 131 -12.49 -3.80 7.78
CA ASP A 131 -12.35 -2.53 8.50
C ASP A 131 -12.93 -1.38 7.65
N GLU A 132 -13.58 -0.41 8.30
CA GLU A 132 -14.25 0.70 7.61
C GLU A 132 -13.30 1.66 6.90
N LEU A 133 -12.03 1.76 7.35
CA LEU A 133 -11.01 2.63 6.77
C LEU A 133 -10.10 1.95 5.75
N ASN A 134 -10.38 0.71 5.40
CA ASN A 134 -9.58 -0.02 4.40
C ASN A 134 -9.43 0.75 3.09
N HIS A 135 -8.27 0.57 2.47
CA HIS A 135 -7.89 1.21 1.21
C HIS A 135 -8.90 0.92 0.07
N GLY A 136 -9.07 1.89 -0.83
CA GLY A 136 -10.01 1.80 -1.95
C GLY A 136 -9.83 0.57 -2.85
N SER A 137 -8.61 0.04 -3.00
CA SER A 137 -8.36 -1.19 -3.77
C SER A 137 -8.97 -2.44 -3.10
N ILE A 138 -9.01 -2.49 -1.78
CA ILE A 138 -9.70 -3.54 -1.02
C ILE A 138 -11.19 -3.43 -1.27
N ILE A 139 -11.76 -2.22 -1.13
CA ILE A 139 -13.17 -1.96 -1.39
C ILE A 139 -13.55 -2.40 -2.81
N ASP A 140 -12.73 -2.08 -3.80
CA ASP A 140 -12.98 -2.45 -5.19
C ASP A 140 -12.84 -3.97 -5.39
N GLY A 141 -11.85 -4.61 -4.79
CA GLY A 141 -11.72 -6.07 -4.79
C GLY A 141 -12.94 -6.77 -4.18
N VAL A 142 -13.43 -6.27 -3.04
CA VAL A 142 -14.66 -6.75 -2.38
C VAL A 142 -15.90 -6.57 -3.27
N ARG A 143 -16.01 -5.44 -3.97
CA ARG A 143 -17.13 -5.17 -4.91
C ARG A 143 -17.19 -6.13 -6.09
N LEU A 144 -16.08 -6.71 -6.49
CA LEU A 144 -16.02 -7.72 -7.56
C LEU A 144 -16.54 -9.09 -7.12
N THR A 145 -16.83 -9.30 -5.84
CA THR A 145 -17.34 -10.56 -5.29
C THR A 145 -18.86 -10.60 -5.23
N LYS A 146 -19.39 -11.82 -5.03
CA LYS A 146 -20.80 -12.07 -4.69
C LYS A 146 -20.98 -12.44 -3.23
N ALA A 147 -19.91 -12.42 -2.42
CA ALA A 147 -19.98 -12.73 -1.01
C ALA A 147 -20.78 -11.66 -0.24
N SER A 148 -21.34 -12.08 0.88
CA SER A 148 -21.90 -11.14 1.86
C SER A 148 -20.80 -10.22 2.37
N ARG A 149 -21.16 -8.98 2.73
CA ARG A 149 -20.23 -7.96 3.18
C ARG A 149 -20.64 -7.45 4.54
N ALA A 150 -19.71 -7.45 5.46
CA ALA A 150 -19.85 -6.83 6.77
C ALA A 150 -18.69 -5.86 6.98
N VAL A 151 -18.97 -4.74 7.62
CA VAL A 151 -17.96 -3.71 7.94
C VAL A 151 -18.00 -3.51 9.44
N TYR A 152 -16.83 -3.45 10.07
CA TYR A 152 -16.72 -3.09 11.49
C TYR A 152 -16.04 -1.74 11.63
N PRO A 153 -16.38 -0.98 12.71
CA PRO A 153 -15.74 0.31 12.98
C PRO A 153 -14.23 0.15 13.13
N HIS A 154 -13.50 1.15 12.69
CA HIS A 154 -12.05 1.14 12.63
C HIS A 154 -11.40 0.68 13.94
N ASN A 155 -10.60 -0.39 13.83
CA ASN A 155 -9.86 -0.99 14.94
C ASN A 155 -10.72 -1.41 16.17
N ASP A 156 -12.07 -1.53 16.02
CA ASP A 156 -12.94 -2.01 17.08
C ASP A 156 -13.03 -3.55 17.09
N MET A 157 -12.20 -4.16 17.91
CA MET A 157 -12.12 -5.62 18.03
C MET A 157 -13.37 -6.23 18.68
N GLY A 158 -14.09 -5.48 19.50
CA GLY A 158 -15.38 -5.93 20.07
C GLY A 158 -16.44 -6.01 18.99
N ALA A 159 -16.51 -5.02 18.11
CA ALA A 159 -17.39 -5.04 16.95
C ALA A 159 -17.00 -6.15 15.96
N LEU A 160 -15.70 -6.37 15.71
CA LEU A 160 -15.22 -7.48 14.87
C LEU A 160 -15.69 -8.84 15.41
N ASP A 161 -15.50 -9.11 16.71
CA ASP A 161 -15.96 -10.34 17.35
C ASP A 161 -17.49 -10.52 17.20
N GLN A 162 -18.26 -9.44 17.41
CA GLN A 162 -19.72 -9.52 17.23
C GLN A 162 -20.10 -9.87 15.78
N VAL A 163 -19.45 -9.24 14.79
CA VAL A 163 -19.69 -9.53 13.37
C VAL A 163 -19.35 -10.98 13.04
N LEU A 164 -18.25 -11.50 13.58
CA LEU A 164 -17.86 -12.92 13.39
C LEU A 164 -18.90 -13.88 13.97
N ARG A 165 -19.47 -13.59 15.14
CA ARG A 165 -20.56 -14.36 15.76
C ARG A 165 -21.83 -14.33 14.91
N ASP A 166 -22.21 -13.15 14.41
CA ASP A 166 -23.40 -12.98 13.57
C ASP A 166 -23.30 -13.77 12.26
N HIS A 167 -22.06 -13.95 11.76
CA HIS A 167 -21.74 -14.72 10.56
C HIS A 167 -21.21 -16.13 10.84
N SER A 168 -21.47 -16.70 12.02
CA SER A 168 -20.99 -18.04 12.42
C SER A 168 -21.43 -19.17 11.49
N LYS A 169 -22.51 -18.97 10.70
CA LYS A 169 -23.02 -19.94 9.73
C LYS A 169 -22.48 -19.78 8.31
N SER A 170 -21.68 -18.76 8.05
CA SER A 170 -21.06 -18.58 6.74
C SER A 170 -20.08 -19.71 6.45
N GLU A 171 -20.07 -20.20 5.20
CA GLU A 171 -19.16 -21.29 4.77
C GLU A 171 -17.70 -20.87 4.86
N ARG A 172 -17.41 -19.61 4.46
CA ARG A 172 -16.10 -18.98 4.57
C ARG A 172 -16.24 -17.61 5.16
N LYS A 173 -15.34 -17.30 6.05
CA LYS A 173 -15.18 -15.97 6.64
C LYS A 173 -13.80 -15.45 6.25
N LEU A 174 -13.74 -14.25 5.68
CA LEU A 174 -12.51 -13.60 5.29
C LEU A 174 -12.45 -12.23 5.95
N ILE A 175 -11.55 -12.06 6.93
CA ILE A 175 -11.26 -10.78 7.54
C ILE A 175 -10.23 -10.08 6.67
N ILE A 176 -10.50 -8.82 6.30
CA ILE A 176 -9.57 -7.99 5.51
C ILE A 176 -9.31 -6.68 6.25
N THR A 177 -8.05 -6.34 6.41
CA THR A 177 -7.60 -5.07 7.00
C THR A 177 -6.36 -4.53 6.30
N ASP A 178 -6.22 -3.19 6.24
CA ASP A 178 -4.90 -2.59 6.06
C ASP A 178 -4.03 -2.92 7.27
N GLY A 179 -2.75 -3.13 7.08
CA GLY A 179 -1.78 -3.30 8.17
C GLY A 179 -1.43 -1.95 8.81
N VAL A 180 -1.13 -0.97 7.95
CA VAL A 180 -0.92 0.43 8.31
C VAL A 180 -1.89 1.29 7.51
N PHE A 181 -2.71 2.07 8.20
CA PHE A 181 -3.71 2.93 7.56
C PHE A 181 -3.06 4.22 7.03
N SER A 182 -3.12 4.39 5.72
CA SER A 182 -2.33 5.38 4.98
C SER A 182 -2.63 6.83 5.31
N MET A 183 -3.82 7.14 5.85
CA MET A 183 -4.26 8.50 6.15
C MET A 183 -4.04 8.87 7.61
N ASP A 184 -4.00 7.89 8.50
CA ASP A 184 -3.91 8.06 9.95
C ASP A 184 -2.54 7.66 10.51
N GLY A 185 -1.82 6.76 9.83
CA GLY A 185 -0.51 6.28 10.25
C GLY A 185 -0.56 5.36 11.47
N ASP A 186 -1.74 4.88 11.85
CA ASP A 186 -1.92 3.86 12.87
C ASP A 186 -1.85 2.45 12.29
N LYS A 187 -1.83 1.45 13.16
CA LYS A 187 -1.68 0.03 12.82
C LYS A 187 -2.93 -0.75 13.19
N ALA A 188 -3.27 -1.73 12.37
CA ALA A 188 -4.23 -2.75 12.79
C ALA A 188 -3.69 -3.53 14.00
N PRO A 189 -4.51 -3.86 15.01
CA PRO A 189 -4.15 -4.77 16.10
C PRO A 189 -4.18 -6.22 15.57
N LEU A 190 -3.20 -6.55 14.71
CA LEU A 190 -3.20 -7.78 13.92
C LEU A 190 -3.10 -9.03 14.80
N ASP A 191 -2.46 -8.93 15.95
CA ASP A 191 -2.40 -9.99 16.98
C ASP A 191 -3.79 -10.35 17.53
N VAL A 192 -4.64 -9.36 17.79
CA VAL A 192 -6.02 -9.58 18.23
C VAL A 192 -6.88 -10.08 17.07
N ILE A 193 -6.71 -9.50 15.86
CA ILE A 193 -7.43 -9.94 14.66
C ILE A 193 -7.17 -11.42 14.36
N THR A 194 -5.90 -11.85 14.41
CA THR A 194 -5.55 -13.26 14.16
C THR A 194 -6.08 -14.19 15.26
N ALA A 195 -6.07 -13.76 16.52
CA ALA A 195 -6.67 -14.55 17.60
C ALA A 195 -8.18 -14.75 17.41
N LEU A 196 -8.92 -13.70 17.04
CA LEU A 196 -10.35 -13.78 16.72
C LEU A 196 -10.59 -14.63 15.46
N ALA A 197 -9.74 -14.52 14.46
CA ALA A 197 -9.84 -15.32 13.25
C ALA A 197 -9.71 -16.82 13.55
N GLU A 198 -8.75 -17.21 14.39
CA GLU A 198 -8.56 -18.58 14.84
C GLU A 198 -9.77 -19.10 15.65
N GLU A 199 -10.31 -18.29 16.57
CA GLU A 199 -11.48 -18.65 17.37
C GLU A 199 -12.71 -18.91 16.51
N HIS A 200 -12.89 -18.11 15.45
CA HIS A 200 -14.06 -18.15 14.58
C HIS A 200 -13.83 -18.92 13.25
N GLU A 201 -12.69 -19.58 13.08
CA GLU A 201 -12.32 -20.29 11.84
C GLU A 201 -12.43 -19.39 10.59
N ALA A 202 -11.88 -18.17 10.68
CA ALA A 202 -11.83 -17.19 9.61
C ALA A 202 -10.43 -17.10 9.02
N MET A 203 -10.34 -16.78 7.74
CA MET A 203 -9.08 -16.42 7.08
C MET A 203 -8.72 -14.95 7.33
N VAL A 204 -7.43 -14.63 7.38
CA VAL A 204 -6.91 -13.29 7.53
C VAL A 204 -6.18 -12.85 6.27
N PHE A 205 -6.59 -11.71 5.74
CA PHE A 205 -5.96 -10.99 4.64
C PHE A 205 -5.49 -9.62 5.15
N VAL A 206 -4.19 -9.35 5.12
CA VAL A 206 -3.64 -8.06 5.51
C VAL A 206 -3.00 -7.35 4.32
N ASP A 207 -3.39 -6.10 4.08
CA ASP A 207 -2.72 -5.20 3.13
C ASP A 207 -1.65 -4.41 3.88
N ASP A 208 -0.42 -4.88 3.81
CA ASP A 208 0.74 -4.29 4.46
C ASP A 208 1.54 -3.37 3.54
N CYS A 209 0.91 -2.80 2.53
CA CYS A 209 1.58 -1.92 1.56
C CYS A 209 2.28 -0.71 2.19
N HIS A 210 1.92 -0.29 3.39
CA HIS A 210 2.56 0.80 4.13
C HIS A 210 3.46 0.31 5.29
N GLY A 211 3.33 -0.95 5.71
CA GLY A 211 4.23 -1.57 6.67
C GLY A 211 5.44 -2.25 6.03
N GLU A 212 5.35 -2.67 4.77
CA GLU A 212 6.45 -3.23 4.00
C GLU A 212 7.64 -2.26 3.94
N GLY A 213 8.83 -2.71 4.37
CA GLY A 213 10.02 -1.88 4.49
C GLY A 213 10.04 -0.95 5.70
N VAL A 214 8.98 -0.93 6.55
CA VAL A 214 8.77 0.02 7.64
C VAL A 214 8.65 -0.67 9.00
N LEU A 215 7.79 -1.67 9.13
CA LEU A 215 7.53 -2.41 10.36
C LEU A 215 8.31 -3.73 10.41
N GLY A 216 8.45 -4.27 11.61
CA GLY A 216 9.12 -5.55 11.85
C GLY A 216 10.64 -5.47 11.79
N ASP A 217 11.30 -6.59 12.04
CA ASP A 217 12.75 -6.68 12.00
C ASP A 217 13.28 -6.48 10.58
N GLY A 218 14.11 -5.46 10.38
CA GLY A 218 14.63 -5.08 9.07
C GLY A 218 13.55 -4.70 8.05
N GLY A 219 12.35 -4.31 8.49
CA GLY A 219 11.27 -3.86 7.59
C GLY A 219 10.44 -4.98 6.96
N ARG A 220 10.38 -6.18 7.57
CA ARG A 220 9.61 -7.33 7.05
C ARG A 220 8.09 -7.15 7.09
N GLY A 221 7.60 -6.08 7.67
CA GLY A 221 6.18 -5.73 7.68
C GLY A 221 5.45 -6.05 8.98
N ILE A 222 4.11 -5.86 8.95
CA ILE A 222 3.29 -5.95 10.16
C ILE A 222 3.17 -7.37 10.71
N VAL A 223 3.22 -8.38 9.86
CA VAL A 223 3.16 -9.80 10.30
C VAL A 223 4.36 -10.13 11.17
N ASP A 224 5.56 -9.71 10.74
CA ASP A 224 6.80 -9.84 11.51
C ASP A 224 6.78 -8.98 12.78
N HIS A 225 6.24 -7.77 12.71
CA HIS A 225 6.12 -6.85 13.84
C HIS A 225 5.36 -7.43 15.04
N PHE A 226 4.42 -8.33 14.79
CA PHE A 226 3.62 -9.00 15.81
C PHE A 226 4.00 -10.49 16.01
N ASP A 227 5.09 -10.97 15.41
CA ASP A 227 5.51 -12.38 15.47
C ASP A 227 4.41 -13.37 15.04
N LEU A 228 3.72 -13.04 13.92
CA LEU A 228 2.54 -13.79 13.44
C LEU A 228 2.82 -14.65 12.19
N GLN A 229 4.07 -14.97 11.91
CA GLN A 229 4.45 -15.82 10.78
C GLN A 229 3.68 -17.15 10.82
N GLY A 230 3.05 -17.49 9.69
CA GLY A 230 2.22 -18.70 9.57
C GLY A 230 0.82 -18.60 10.17
N ARG A 231 0.42 -17.45 10.74
CA ARG A 231 -0.92 -17.20 11.29
C ARG A 231 -1.78 -16.26 10.42
N VAL A 232 -1.19 -15.62 9.43
CA VAL A 232 -1.87 -14.80 8.42
C VAL A 232 -1.89 -15.57 7.11
N ASP A 233 -3.06 -15.69 6.48
CA ASP A 233 -3.23 -16.49 5.26
C ASP A 233 -2.73 -15.79 4.01
N PHE A 234 -2.93 -14.46 3.92
CA PHE A 234 -2.60 -13.64 2.76
C PHE A 234 -1.99 -12.31 3.21
N GLU A 235 -0.74 -12.10 2.86
CA GLU A 235 -0.03 -10.84 3.12
C GLU A 235 0.21 -10.13 1.79
N ILE A 236 -0.30 -8.91 1.68
CA ILE A 236 -0.14 -8.05 0.51
C ILE A 236 0.87 -6.97 0.85
N GLY A 237 1.82 -6.74 -0.04
CA GLY A 237 2.81 -5.68 0.09
C GLY A 237 2.91 -4.86 -1.19
N SER A 238 3.76 -3.84 -1.17
CA SER A 238 4.02 -3.00 -2.33
C SER A 238 5.47 -2.57 -2.43
N PHE A 239 6.04 -2.74 -3.61
CA PHE A 239 7.34 -2.14 -3.94
C PHE A 239 7.27 -0.63 -4.15
N SER A 240 6.06 -0.07 -4.39
CA SER A 240 5.89 1.32 -4.85
C SER A 240 6.05 2.36 -3.75
N LYS A 241 6.41 1.95 -2.54
CA LYS A 241 6.55 2.82 -1.37
C LYS A 241 7.97 2.73 -0.81
N ALA A 242 8.19 2.13 0.34
CA ALA A 242 9.50 2.05 0.97
C ALA A 242 10.58 1.46 0.05
N LEU A 243 10.24 0.45 -0.74
CA LEU A 243 11.18 -0.21 -1.66
C LEU A 243 11.46 0.60 -2.95
N GLY A 244 10.73 1.68 -3.22
CA GLY A 244 11.04 2.66 -4.27
C GLY A 244 10.91 2.17 -5.71
N VAL A 245 10.28 1.01 -5.96
CA VAL A 245 10.11 0.41 -7.30
C VAL A 245 8.64 0.07 -7.54
N GLN A 246 8.16 0.13 -8.77
CA GLN A 246 6.80 -0.28 -9.08
C GLN A 246 6.57 -1.77 -8.79
N GLY A 247 5.41 -2.13 -8.19
CA GLY A 247 4.97 -3.51 -8.04
C GLY A 247 4.10 -3.75 -6.82
N GLY A 248 3.36 -4.86 -6.83
CA GLY A 248 2.63 -5.42 -5.70
C GLY A 248 3.18 -6.78 -5.32
N ILE A 249 3.04 -7.14 -4.08
CA ILE A 249 3.48 -8.41 -3.49
C ILE A 249 2.24 -9.15 -3.00
N VAL A 250 2.21 -10.46 -3.18
CA VAL A 250 1.37 -11.39 -2.45
C VAL A 250 2.30 -12.45 -1.87
N ALA A 251 2.32 -12.58 -0.55
CA ALA A 251 3.20 -13.49 0.16
C ALA A 251 2.41 -14.44 1.06
N GLY A 252 2.86 -15.69 1.22
CA GLY A 252 2.22 -16.70 2.02
C GLY A 252 2.64 -18.12 1.65
N SER A 253 1.70 -19.07 1.69
CA SER A 253 1.96 -20.48 1.39
C SER A 253 2.11 -20.76 -0.12
N GLU A 254 2.76 -21.85 -0.48
CA GLU A 254 2.79 -22.34 -1.88
C GLU A 254 1.39 -22.68 -2.40
N GLN A 255 0.48 -23.08 -1.52
CA GLN A 255 -0.93 -23.29 -1.88
C GLN A 255 -1.59 -21.98 -2.30
N MET A 256 -1.37 -20.89 -1.55
CA MET A 256 -1.84 -19.54 -1.92
C MET A 256 -1.28 -19.13 -3.29
N ARG A 257 0.03 -19.29 -3.51
CA ARG A 257 0.68 -18.96 -4.77
C ARG A 257 0.07 -19.73 -5.93
N THR A 258 -0.09 -21.04 -5.80
CA THR A 258 -0.71 -21.89 -6.81
C THR A 258 -2.15 -21.46 -7.10
N HIS A 259 -2.93 -21.13 -6.06
CA HIS A 259 -4.29 -20.62 -6.22
C HIS A 259 -4.32 -19.29 -7.00
N ALA A 260 -3.50 -18.32 -6.60
CA ALA A 260 -3.42 -17.01 -7.23
C ALA A 260 -2.99 -17.10 -8.71
N LEU A 261 -1.97 -17.92 -9.02
CA LEU A 261 -1.51 -18.18 -10.39
C LEU A 261 -2.62 -18.65 -11.34
N ASN A 262 -3.57 -19.43 -10.83
CA ASN A 262 -4.61 -20.06 -11.65
C ASN A 262 -5.93 -19.28 -11.69
N HIS A 263 -6.17 -18.35 -10.74
CA HIS A 263 -7.47 -17.71 -10.58
C HIS A 263 -7.43 -16.19 -10.60
N SER A 264 -6.30 -15.55 -10.27
CA SER A 264 -6.20 -14.11 -10.19
C SER A 264 -6.16 -13.46 -11.57
N ARG A 265 -7.28 -12.86 -11.97
CA ARG A 265 -7.44 -12.30 -13.32
C ARG A 265 -6.50 -11.13 -13.61
N SER A 266 -6.21 -10.28 -12.64
CA SER A 266 -5.29 -9.15 -12.82
C SER A 266 -3.84 -9.61 -13.08
N TRP A 267 -3.47 -10.79 -12.57
CA TRP A 267 -2.18 -11.42 -12.86
C TRP A 267 -2.20 -12.16 -14.20
N LEU A 268 -3.23 -12.97 -14.45
CA LEU A 268 -3.36 -13.80 -15.64
C LEU A 268 -3.49 -13.01 -16.94
N LEU A 269 -4.22 -11.90 -16.90
CA LEU A 269 -4.66 -11.15 -18.08
C LEU A 269 -3.92 -9.82 -18.29
N SER A 270 -2.96 -9.49 -17.41
CA SER A 270 -2.12 -8.30 -17.53
C SER A 270 -0.76 -8.64 -18.14
N GLY A 271 -0.22 -7.72 -18.93
CA GLY A 271 1.15 -7.82 -19.42
C GLY A 271 2.14 -8.00 -18.27
N SER A 272 3.14 -8.82 -18.49
CA SER A 272 4.22 -9.05 -17.53
C SER A 272 4.99 -7.75 -17.26
N GLN A 273 5.47 -7.58 -16.05
CA GLN A 273 6.34 -6.45 -15.74
C GLN A 273 7.60 -6.44 -16.60
N PRO A 274 8.15 -5.27 -16.93
CA PRO A 274 9.46 -5.19 -17.58
C PRO A 274 10.54 -5.88 -16.77
N PRO A 275 11.49 -6.58 -17.41
CA PRO A 275 12.57 -7.30 -16.70
C PRO A 275 13.45 -6.37 -15.86
N GLY A 276 13.64 -5.12 -16.30
CA GLY A 276 14.34 -4.11 -15.52
C GLY A 276 13.64 -3.80 -14.19
N VAL A 277 12.31 -3.76 -14.19
CA VAL A 277 11.52 -3.57 -12.95
C VAL A 277 11.69 -4.76 -12.02
N ALA A 278 11.60 -6.00 -12.54
CA ALA A 278 11.76 -7.20 -11.73
C ALA A 278 13.18 -7.28 -11.08
N ALA A 279 14.23 -6.92 -11.84
CA ALA A 279 15.58 -6.83 -11.30
C ALA A 279 15.72 -5.77 -10.21
N ALA A 280 15.10 -4.60 -10.40
CA ALA A 280 15.12 -3.53 -9.41
C ALA A 280 14.36 -3.93 -8.13
N GLN A 281 13.24 -4.66 -8.25
CA GLN A 281 12.50 -5.20 -7.11
C GLN A 281 13.36 -6.14 -6.27
N LYS A 282 14.03 -7.08 -6.92
CA LYS A 282 14.99 -7.99 -6.26
C LYS A 282 16.10 -7.19 -5.55
N ALA A 283 16.73 -6.26 -6.26
CA ALA A 283 17.81 -5.44 -5.70
C ALA A 283 17.36 -4.56 -4.54
N ALA A 284 16.13 -4.03 -4.56
CA ALA A 284 15.60 -3.24 -3.46
C ALA A 284 15.43 -4.07 -2.17
N ILE A 285 14.96 -5.32 -2.30
CA ILE A 285 14.91 -6.26 -1.16
C ILE A 285 16.33 -6.59 -0.66
N GLU A 286 17.26 -6.86 -1.57
CA GLU A 286 18.66 -7.15 -1.21
C GLU A 286 19.30 -5.97 -0.46
N VAL A 287 19.08 -4.73 -0.93
CA VAL A 287 19.54 -3.51 -0.23
C VAL A 287 18.95 -3.44 1.17
N LEU A 288 17.64 -3.65 1.33
CA LEU A 288 17.00 -3.60 2.65
C LEU A 288 17.55 -4.66 3.61
N MET A 289 17.87 -5.87 3.11
CA MET A 289 18.47 -6.94 3.91
C MET A 289 19.94 -6.69 4.27
N GLU A 290 20.71 -6.05 3.39
CA GLU A 290 22.15 -5.84 3.53
C GLU A 290 22.53 -4.50 4.18
N GLU A 291 21.66 -3.49 4.09
CA GLU A 291 21.92 -2.10 4.49
C GLU A 291 20.85 -1.63 5.53
N PRO A 292 20.86 -2.16 6.76
CA PRO A 292 19.85 -1.89 7.80
C PRO A 292 19.80 -0.41 8.23
N GLU A 293 20.82 0.38 7.88
CA GLU A 293 20.87 1.80 8.19
C GLU A 293 19.76 2.62 7.52
N HIS A 294 19.21 2.18 6.39
CA HIS A 294 18.05 2.84 5.76
C HIS A 294 16.82 2.77 6.65
N HIS A 295 16.53 1.58 7.17
CA HIS A 295 15.42 1.36 8.11
C HIS A 295 15.64 2.10 9.44
N ALA A 296 16.83 2.00 10.02
CA ALA A 296 17.16 2.67 11.27
C ALA A 296 17.01 4.20 11.16
N ARG A 297 17.50 4.80 10.07
CA ARG A 297 17.40 6.25 9.82
C ARG A 297 15.96 6.70 9.64
N LEU A 298 15.10 5.89 9.00
CA LEU A 298 13.68 6.20 8.88
C LEU A 298 13.05 6.39 10.26
N TRP A 299 13.28 5.45 11.18
CA TRP A 299 12.72 5.53 12.52
C TRP A 299 13.32 6.64 13.38
N GLU A 300 14.63 6.86 13.29
CA GLU A 300 15.29 8.00 13.94
C GLU A 300 14.69 9.35 13.51
N ASN A 301 14.49 9.53 12.19
CA ASN A 301 13.84 10.72 11.66
C ASN A 301 12.38 10.84 12.08
N THR A 302 11.65 9.72 12.10
CA THR A 302 10.25 9.64 12.54
C THR A 302 10.11 10.09 13.99
N ASP A 303 10.91 9.53 14.88
CA ASP A 303 10.87 9.83 16.32
C ASP A 303 11.23 11.30 16.57
N ARG A 304 12.25 11.79 15.87
CA ARG A 304 12.64 13.20 15.96
C ARG A 304 11.52 14.13 15.48
N PHE A 305 10.97 13.88 14.30
CA PHE A 305 9.92 14.72 13.72
C PHE A 305 8.68 14.71 14.62
N ARG A 306 8.22 13.55 15.08
CA ARG A 306 7.09 13.40 15.99
C ARG A 306 7.29 14.22 17.27
N LYS A 307 8.41 14.03 17.94
CA LYS A 307 8.74 14.73 19.19
C LYS A 307 8.78 16.25 19.02
N GLU A 308 9.37 16.73 17.92
CA GLU A 308 9.44 18.16 17.65
C GLU A 308 8.05 18.74 17.35
N MET A 309 7.21 18.05 16.55
CA MET A 309 5.84 18.47 16.26
C MET A 309 4.94 18.49 17.50
N GLU A 310 5.02 17.46 18.33
CA GLU A 310 4.31 17.40 19.63
C GLU A 310 4.75 18.54 20.55
N SER A 311 6.04 18.86 20.61
CA SER A 311 6.56 19.98 21.43
C SER A 311 6.04 21.36 20.99
N LEU A 312 5.68 21.47 19.70
CA LEU A 312 5.06 22.68 19.14
C LEU A 312 3.54 22.70 19.34
N GLY A 313 2.95 21.65 19.91
CA GLY A 313 1.54 21.57 20.23
C GLY A 313 0.65 21.09 19.08
N PHE A 314 1.22 20.48 18.04
CA PHE A 314 0.42 19.88 16.97
C PHE A 314 -0.22 18.56 17.41
N ASP A 315 -1.46 18.35 16.98
CA ASP A 315 -2.17 17.08 17.11
C ASP A 315 -1.77 16.17 15.94
N LEU A 316 -1.20 15.01 16.26
CA LEU A 316 -0.71 14.01 15.29
C LEU A 316 -1.63 12.78 15.20
N GLY A 317 -2.83 12.86 15.76
CA GLY A 317 -3.80 11.76 15.78
C GLY A 317 -3.27 10.52 16.51
N MET A 318 -3.63 9.35 16.01
CA MET A 318 -3.25 8.05 16.59
C MET A 318 -2.02 7.43 15.90
N SER A 319 -1.30 8.19 15.10
CA SER A 319 -0.16 7.69 14.33
C SER A 319 0.92 7.07 15.21
N SER A 320 1.38 5.90 14.81
CA SER A 320 2.48 5.16 15.43
C SER A 320 3.53 4.68 14.42
N THR A 321 3.52 5.25 13.20
CA THR A 321 4.39 4.89 12.08
C THR A 321 5.06 6.13 11.49
N PRO A 322 5.93 6.01 10.48
CA PRO A 322 6.50 7.16 9.76
C PRO A 322 5.48 8.05 9.03
N ILE A 323 4.24 7.61 8.88
CA ILE A 323 3.16 8.48 8.41
C ILE A 323 2.69 9.34 9.57
N ILE A 324 2.97 10.64 9.54
CA ILE A 324 2.66 11.56 10.64
C ILE A 324 1.69 12.63 10.13
N PRO A 325 0.37 12.46 10.35
CA PRO A 325 -0.61 13.49 10.01
C PRO A 325 -0.54 14.65 11.00
N VAL A 326 -0.73 15.87 10.52
CA VAL A 326 -1.01 17.04 11.33
C VAL A 326 -2.50 17.33 11.22
N MET A 327 -3.26 17.06 12.28
CA MET A 327 -4.70 17.16 12.27
C MET A 327 -5.14 18.63 12.19
N CYS A 328 -6.00 18.95 11.24
CA CYS A 328 -6.46 20.31 10.96
C CYS A 328 -7.98 20.45 11.18
N GLY A 329 -8.72 19.35 11.25
CA GLY A 329 -10.18 19.34 11.36
C GLY A 329 -10.85 19.75 10.05
N GLU A 330 -10.80 21.01 9.68
CA GLU A 330 -11.47 21.56 8.49
C GLU A 330 -10.59 21.52 7.24
N SER A 331 -11.20 21.24 6.09
CA SER A 331 -10.53 21.17 4.79
C SER A 331 -9.85 22.49 4.41
N GLY A 332 -10.43 23.63 4.75
CA GLY A 332 -9.85 24.95 4.48
C GLY A 332 -8.53 25.16 5.23
N THR A 333 -8.48 24.76 6.50
CA THR A 333 -7.27 24.84 7.34
C THR A 333 -6.16 23.96 6.81
N ALA A 334 -6.46 22.69 6.43
CA ALA A 334 -5.46 21.78 5.87
C ALA A 334 -4.87 22.32 4.56
N LYS A 335 -5.72 22.82 3.66
CA LYS A 335 -5.25 23.42 2.38
C LYS A 335 -4.41 24.66 2.61
N ALA A 336 -4.81 25.56 3.53
CA ALA A 336 -4.03 26.76 3.83
C ALA A 336 -2.67 26.42 4.44
N LEU A 337 -2.59 25.42 5.31
CA LEU A 337 -1.32 24.94 5.87
C LEU A 337 -0.42 24.35 4.77
N ALA A 338 -0.94 23.46 3.91
CA ALA A 338 -0.17 22.89 2.81
C ALA A 338 0.37 23.96 1.83
N GLU A 339 -0.44 24.97 1.53
CA GLU A 339 0.00 26.09 0.66
C GLU A 339 1.07 26.96 1.33
N SER A 340 0.96 27.19 2.63
CA SER A 340 1.98 27.90 3.40
C SER A 340 3.30 27.13 3.44
N LEU A 341 3.24 25.78 3.62
CA LEU A 341 4.40 24.91 3.55
C LEU A 341 5.03 24.93 2.15
N LYS A 342 4.21 24.85 1.09
CA LYS A 342 4.66 24.95 -0.31
C LYS A 342 5.39 26.27 -0.54
N SER A 343 4.84 27.37 -0.06
CA SER A 343 5.47 28.71 -0.16
C SER A 343 6.78 28.80 0.61
N ALA A 344 6.95 28.01 1.67
CA ALA A 344 8.20 27.88 2.44
C ALA A 344 9.18 26.85 1.86
N GLY A 345 8.90 26.24 0.71
CA GLY A 345 9.76 25.24 0.08
C GLY A 345 9.58 23.82 0.62
N VAL A 346 8.44 23.50 1.22
CA VAL A 346 8.12 22.16 1.73
C VAL A 346 6.87 21.63 1.04
N LEU A 347 6.96 20.47 0.42
CA LEU A 347 5.82 19.78 -0.20
C LEU A 347 5.23 18.77 0.78
N ALA A 348 4.07 19.09 1.35
CA ALA A 348 3.25 18.22 2.19
C ALA A 348 1.81 18.27 1.69
N SER A 349 1.12 17.12 1.72
CA SER A 349 -0.19 16.99 1.07
C SER A 349 -1.35 17.25 2.04
N ALA A 350 -2.25 18.16 1.67
CA ALA A 350 -3.54 18.29 2.34
C ALA A 350 -4.47 17.12 1.97
N ILE A 351 -4.85 16.33 2.95
CA ILE A 351 -5.83 15.25 2.82
C ILE A 351 -7.17 15.76 3.35
N VAL A 352 -8.16 15.80 2.46
CA VAL A 352 -9.47 16.40 2.74
C VAL A 352 -10.59 15.48 2.24
N PHE A 353 -11.84 15.79 2.58
CA PHE A 353 -13.00 15.09 2.02
C PHE A 353 -12.94 15.08 0.46
N PRO A 354 -13.25 13.94 -0.21
CA PRO A 354 -13.82 12.70 0.32
C PRO A 354 -12.82 11.63 0.76
N MET A 355 -11.52 11.90 0.80
CA MET A 355 -10.50 10.91 1.19
C MET A 355 -10.53 10.61 2.70
N VAL A 356 -11.00 11.57 3.49
CA VAL A 356 -11.21 11.47 4.94
C VAL A 356 -12.57 12.07 5.30
N ALA A 357 -13.05 11.89 6.52
CA ALA A 357 -14.27 12.55 7.02
C ALA A 357 -14.18 14.08 6.93
N ARG A 358 -15.33 14.76 6.91
CA ARG A 358 -15.38 16.24 6.72
C ARG A 358 -14.62 17.02 7.79
N ASP A 359 -14.64 16.51 9.02
CA ASP A 359 -13.96 17.05 10.21
C ASP A 359 -12.58 16.40 10.47
N GLY A 360 -12.17 15.50 9.60
CA GLY A 360 -10.91 14.76 9.69
C GLY A 360 -9.80 15.26 8.76
N ALA A 361 -9.89 16.50 8.24
CA ALA A 361 -8.86 17.02 7.34
C ALA A 361 -7.52 17.19 8.04
N ARG A 362 -6.44 16.87 7.32
CA ARG A 362 -5.06 16.86 7.83
C ARG A 362 -4.05 17.20 6.75
N VAL A 363 -2.86 17.59 7.16
CA VAL A 363 -1.67 17.57 6.30
C VAL A 363 -0.90 16.30 6.61
N ARG A 364 -0.69 15.45 5.59
CA ARG A 364 0.00 14.17 5.72
C ARG A 364 1.47 14.33 5.33
N ASN A 365 2.33 13.94 6.24
CA ASN A 365 3.77 13.93 6.08
C ASN A 365 4.31 12.52 6.08
#